data_ab83713a311416b37c642e3b056e949c
#
_entry.id   ab83713a311416b37c642e3b056e949c
#
_cell.length_a   1.000
_cell.length_b   1.000
_cell.length_c   1.000
_cell.angle_alpha   90.00
_cell.angle_beta   90.00
_cell.angle_gamma   90.00
#
_symmetry.space_group_name_H-M   'P 1'
#
loop_
_entity.id
_entity.type
_entity.pdbx_description
1 polymer ?
#
loop_
_entity_poly.entity_id
_entity_poly.type
_entity_poly.pdbx_seq_one_letter_code
_entity_poly.pdbx_strand_id
1 'polypeptide(L)'
;MRHTRRLLAIALLIMLISSSQLAIASSSGKWNSSSGCNCHGSSPDSSLTPTHNFPVTYTPGQLYSLSIGMNGGVSGTKGGFNLLVSDGTLSTGMGIMNTQVNSAGNQGTHQFPD
;
A
#
# COMPACT_ATOMS: atom_id res chain seq x y z
N MET A 1 -9.36 35.45 -35.46
CA MET A 1 -10.32 34.64 -34.64
C MET A 1 -10.17 33.12 -34.81
N ARG A 2 -9.94 32.56 -35.98
CA ARG A 2 -9.80 31.07 -36.13
C ARG A 2 -8.51 30.52 -35.50
N HIS A 3 -7.39 31.23 -35.54
CA HIS A 3 -6.13 30.80 -34.95
C HIS A 3 -6.17 30.80 -33.41
N THR A 4 -6.77 31.80 -32.81
CA THR A 4 -6.90 31.91 -31.34
C THR A 4 -7.73 30.77 -30.76
N ARG A 5 -8.82 30.38 -31.42
CA ARG A 5 -9.66 29.24 -31.00
C ARG A 5 -8.91 27.90 -31.10
N ARG A 6 -8.06 27.72 -32.12
CA ARG A 6 -7.23 26.50 -32.26
C ARG A 6 -6.17 26.42 -31.22
N LEU A 7 -5.50 27.53 -30.89
CA LEU A 7 -4.50 27.59 -29.84
C LEU A 7 -5.11 27.33 -28.46
N LEU A 8 -6.31 27.86 -28.21
CA LEU A 8 -7.03 27.62 -26.96
C LEU A 8 -7.42 26.13 -26.80
N ALA A 9 -7.87 25.50 -27.86
CA ALA A 9 -8.25 24.09 -27.88
C ALA A 9 -7.02 23.17 -27.62
N ILE A 10 -5.88 23.49 -28.23
CA ILE A 10 -4.63 22.76 -28.03
C ILE A 10 -4.12 22.93 -26.60
N ALA A 11 -4.16 24.14 -26.05
CA ALA A 11 -3.76 24.39 -24.65
C ALA A 11 -4.66 23.64 -23.66
N LEU A 12 -5.96 23.60 -23.91
CA LEU A 12 -6.91 22.85 -23.08
C LEU A 12 -6.67 21.34 -23.15
N LEU A 13 -6.35 20.81 -24.33
CA LEU A 13 -6.02 19.40 -24.52
C LEU A 13 -4.73 19.02 -23.80
N ILE A 14 -3.71 19.87 -23.84
CA ILE A 14 -2.45 19.64 -23.12
C ILE A 14 -2.67 19.67 -21.61
N MET A 15 -3.51 20.57 -21.08
CA MET A 15 -3.88 20.59 -19.67
C MET A 15 -4.62 19.33 -19.23
N LEU A 16 -5.50 18.77 -20.06
CA LEU A 16 -6.20 17.52 -19.74
C LEU A 16 -5.25 16.31 -19.68
N ILE A 17 -4.21 16.28 -20.54
CA ILE A 17 -3.24 15.17 -20.56
C ILE A 17 -2.28 15.24 -19.36
N SER A 18 -1.95 16.44 -18.87
CA SER A 18 -1.06 16.61 -17.73
C SER A 18 -1.69 16.30 -16.37
N SER A 19 -2.99 16.10 -16.29
CA SER A 19 -3.69 15.78 -15.04
C SER A 19 -3.88 14.28 -14.77
N SER A 20 -3.49 13.40 -15.70
CA SER A 20 -3.48 11.96 -15.46
C SER A 20 -2.25 11.58 -14.62
N GLN A 21 -2.31 11.77 -13.30
CA GLN A 21 -1.38 11.13 -12.39
C GLN A 21 -1.67 9.64 -12.42
N LEU A 22 -0.82 8.89 -13.12
CA LEU A 22 -0.82 7.44 -13.04
C LEU A 22 -0.49 7.07 -11.59
N ALA A 23 -1.48 6.62 -10.85
CA ALA A 23 -1.27 6.00 -9.56
C ALA A 23 -0.49 4.69 -9.80
N ILE A 24 0.82 4.73 -9.65
CA ILE A 24 1.68 3.55 -9.75
C ILE A 24 1.55 2.79 -8.43
N ALA A 25 0.63 1.84 -8.38
CA ALA A 25 0.56 0.88 -7.29
C ALA A 25 1.77 -0.06 -7.39
N SER A 26 2.52 -0.21 -6.32
CA SER A 26 3.63 -1.18 -6.26
C SER A 26 3.05 -2.57 -6.06
N SER A 27 2.97 -3.36 -7.13
CA SER A 27 2.45 -4.73 -7.09
C SER A 27 3.34 -5.71 -6.31
N SER A 28 4.61 -5.34 -6.08
CA SER A 28 5.60 -6.19 -5.39
C SER A 28 5.83 -5.80 -3.93
N GLY A 29 4.91 -5.03 -3.33
CA GLY A 29 5.07 -4.48 -2.00
C GLY A 29 6.05 -3.31 -1.93
N LYS A 30 6.17 -2.73 -0.76
CA LYS A 30 7.07 -1.60 -0.51
C LYS A 30 7.68 -1.70 0.88
N TRP A 31 8.99 -1.51 0.94
CA TRP A 31 9.75 -1.46 2.18
C TRP A 31 9.88 -0.01 2.69
N ASN A 32 10.09 0.15 3.99
CA ASN A 32 10.36 1.45 4.63
C ASN A 32 9.26 2.50 4.41
N SER A 33 8.01 2.07 4.42
CA SER A 33 6.84 2.93 4.19
C SER A 33 6.15 3.35 5.50
N SER A 34 6.80 3.21 6.65
CA SER A 34 6.23 3.53 7.97
C SER A 34 5.83 5.01 8.14
N SER A 35 6.41 5.90 7.33
CA SER A 35 6.06 7.33 7.31
C SER A 35 4.95 7.69 6.31
N GLY A 36 4.32 6.70 5.73
CA GLY A 36 3.25 6.85 4.72
C GLY A 36 3.67 6.40 3.33
N CYS A 37 2.70 5.90 2.60
CA CYS A 37 2.87 5.48 1.20
C CYS A 37 2.50 6.63 0.28
N ASN A 38 3.41 7.07 -0.59
CA ASN A 38 3.14 8.09 -1.60
C ASN A 38 2.46 7.54 -2.87
N CYS A 39 1.98 6.28 -2.83
CA CYS A 39 1.44 5.61 -4.01
C CYS A 39 -0.03 5.99 -4.30
N HIS A 40 -0.81 6.34 -3.27
CA HIS A 40 -2.24 6.64 -3.38
C HIS A 40 -2.62 8.03 -2.85
N GLY A 41 -1.64 8.88 -2.56
CA GLY A 41 -1.81 10.18 -1.92
C GLY A 41 -1.21 10.22 -0.52
N SER A 42 -1.10 11.43 0.02
CA SER A 42 -0.47 11.69 1.32
C SER A 42 -1.47 11.73 2.49
N SER A 43 -2.76 11.73 2.20
CA SER A 43 -3.81 11.83 3.23
C SER A 43 -4.32 10.44 3.61
N PRO A 44 -4.43 10.13 4.92
CA PRO A 44 -5.10 8.91 5.37
C PRO A 44 -6.55 8.88 4.89
N ASP A 45 -7.01 7.72 4.44
CA ASP A 45 -8.42 7.50 4.12
C ASP A 45 -9.14 6.98 5.37
N SER A 46 -10.04 7.80 5.91
CA SER A 46 -10.83 7.47 7.10
C SER A 46 -11.86 6.36 6.86
N SER A 47 -12.13 6.00 5.61
CA SER A 47 -13.01 4.88 5.27
C SER A 47 -12.33 3.51 5.41
N LEU A 48 -11.00 3.48 5.52
CA LEU A 48 -10.21 2.28 5.69
C LEU A 48 -9.98 1.98 7.18
N THR A 49 -10.35 0.78 7.60
CA THR A 49 -10.11 0.31 8.98
C THR A 49 -9.23 -0.94 8.92
N PRO A 50 -7.97 -0.87 9.36
CA PRO A 50 -7.12 -2.05 9.47
C PRO A 50 -7.64 -2.97 10.59
N THR A 51 -7.57 -4.27 10.35
CA THR A 51 -7.88 -5.31 11.32
C THR A 51 -6.66 -6.21 11.50
N HIS A 52 -6.47 -6.72 12.70
CA HIS A 52 -5.37 -7.62 13.02
C HIS A 52 -5.66 -8.46 14.25
N ASN A 53 -4.92 -9.55 14.40
CA ASN A 53 -4.96 -10.43 15.57
C ASN A 53 -3.69 -10.34 16.43
N PHE A 54 -2.96 -9.24 16.39
CA PHE A 54 -1.72 -9.09 17.15
C PHE A 54 -2.01 -9.21 18.64
N PRO A 55 -1.20 -10.00 19.38
CA PRO A 55 -1.36 -10.11 20.82
C PRO A 55 -1.04 -8.78 21.51
N VAL A 56 -1.78 -8.46 22.56
CA VAL A 56 -1.53 -7.26 23.39
C VAL A 56 -0.20 -7.41 24.17
N THR A 57 0.14 -8.63 24.53
CA THR A 57 1.40 -9.02 25.18
C THR A 57 1.98 -10.23 24.48
N TYR A 58 3.30 -10.36 24.47
CA TYR A 58 3.96 -11.52 23.88
C TYR A 58 4.96 -12.15 24.86
N THR A 59 5.20 -13.45 24.68
CA THR A 59 6.23 -14.19 25.40
C THR A 59 7.44 -14.36 24.49
N PRO A 60 8.64 -13.92 24.89
CA PRO A 60 9.85 -14.13 24.11
C PRO A 60 10.07 -15.61 23.76
N GLY A 61 10.47 -15.87 22.52
CA GLY A 61 10.72 -17.23 22.03
C GLY A 61 9.46 -18.01 21.60
N GLN A 62 8.25 -17.46 21.79
CA GLN A 62 7.02 -18.08 21.33
C GLN A 62 6.69 -17.65 19.90
N LEU A 63 6.21 -18.59 19.09
CA LEU A 63 5.72 -18.33 17.73
C LEU A 63 4.26 -17.90 17.78
N TYR A 64 3.93 -16.83 17.07
CA TYR A 64 2.58 -16.32 16.91
C TYR A 64 2.19 -16.28 15.42
N SER A 65 1.03 -16.79 15.09
CA SER A 65 0.45 -16.61 13.75
C SER A 65 -0.25 -15.27 13.69
N LEU A 66 0.26 -14.35 12.85
CA LEU A 66 -0.28 -13.01 12.69
C LEU A 66 -1.10 -12.92 11.41
N SER A 67 -2.22 -12.22 11.50
CA SER A 67 -3.04 -11.86 10.33
C SER A 67 -3.33 -10.37 10.32
N ILE A 68 -3.36 -9.80 9.12
CA ILE A 68 -3.72 -8.41 8.86
C ILE A 68 -4.81 -8.41 7.80
N GLY A 69 -5.82 -7.61 8.02
CA GLY A 69 -6.88 -7.36 7.06
C GLY A 69 -7.22 -5.89 6.99
N MET A 70 -8.02 -5.52 6.02
CA MET A 70 -8.59 -4.18 5.87
C MET A 70 -10.08 -4.26 5.58
N ASN A 71 -10.85 -3.40 6.25
CA ASN A 71 -12.27 -3.19 5.98
C ASN A 71 -12.48 -1.78 5.42
N GLY A 72 -13.44 -1.64 4.50
CA GLY A 72 -13.77 -0.36 3.88
C GLY A 72 -12.94 -0.05 2.63
N GLY A 73 -12.86 1.22 2.30
CA GLY A 73 -12.19 1.70 1.09
C GLY A 73 -13.07 1.66 -0.17
N VAL A 74 -12.48 1.96 -1.30
CA VAL A 74 -13.16 1.99 -2.59
C VAL A 74 -13.36 0.57 -3.11
N SER A 75 -14.61 0.22 -3.41
CA SER A 75 -14.96 -1.10 -3.93
C SER A 75 -14.21 -1.42 -5.24
N GLY A 76 -13.70 -2.64 -5.34
CA GLY A 76 -12.98 -3.13 -6.52
C GLY A 76 -11.53 -2.71 -6.62
N THR A 77 -10.98 -2.03 -5.61
CA THR A 77 -9.55 -1.71 -5.53
C THR A 77 -8.80 -2.83 -4.80
N LYS A 78 -7.56 -3.03 -5.22
CA LYS A 78 -6.66 -3.97 -4.56
C LYS A 78 -5.89 -3.27 -3.44
N GLY A 79 -5.72 -3.97 -2.32
CA GLY A 79 -5.03 -3.47 -1.15
C GLY A 79 -3.59 -3.98 -1.02
N GLY A 80 -2.81 -3.28 -0.23
CA GLY A 80 -1.47 -3.68 0.15
C GLY A 80 -1.16 -3.19 1.55
N PHE A 81 -0.09 -3.69 2.15
CA PHE A 81 0.34 -3.30 3.48
C PHE A 81 1.86 -3.22 3.59
N ASN A 82 2.33 -2.49 4.57
CA ASN A 82 3.70 -2.57 5.09
C ASN A 82 3.62 -2.65 6.61
N LEU A 83 4.15 -3.72 7.16
CA LEU A 83 4.25 -3.96 8.60
C LEU A 83 5.71 -3.81 9.02
N LEU A 84 5.95 -3.00 10.04
CA LEU A 84 7.22 -2.90 10.73
C LEU A 84 7.05 -3.39 12.16
N VAL A 85 7.92 -4.30 12.59
CA VAL A 85 7.98 -4.72 14.00
C VAL A 85 9.23 -4.16 14.66
N SER A 86 9.07 -3.66 15.88
CA SER A 86 10.18 -3.11 16.68
C SER A 86 10.96 -4.19 17.38
N ASP A 87 10.38 -5.37 17.54
CA ASP A 87 10.97 -6.50 18.25
C ASP A 87 10.45 -7.82 17.68
N GLY A 88 11.22 -8.89 17.87
CA GLY A 88 10.93 -10.18 17.28
C GLY A 88 11.39 -10.31 15.84
N THR A 89 11.08 -11.46 15.23
CA THR A 89 11.43 -11.76 13.83
C THR A 89 10.21 -12.25 13.08
N LEU A 90 9.90 -11.59 11.98
CA LEU A 90 8.86 -12.02 11.07
C LEU A 90 9.36 -13.15 10.16
N SER A 91 8.48 -14.06 9.82
CA SER A 91 8.66 -15.03 8.75
C SER A 91 7.36 -15.23 7.99
N THR A 92 7.43 -15.59 6.73
CA THR A 92 6.24 -16.00 5.98
C THR A 92 5.83 -17.40 6.42
N GLY A 93 4.54 -17.61 6.67
CA GLY A 93 4.01 -18.94 6.95
C GLY A 93 4.10 -19.85 5.72
N MET A 94 4.16 -21.15 5.94
CA MET A 94 4.09 -22.13 4.84
C MET A 94 2.77 -22.01 4.09
N GLY A 95 2.84 -21.90 2.77
CA GLY A 95 1.66 -21.77 1.91
C GLY A 95 1.10 -20.36 1.76
N ILE A 96 1.70 -19.33 2.39
CA ILE A 96 1.32 -17.93 2.21
C ILE A 96 2.08 -17.37 1.01
N MET A 97 1.39 -17.23 -0.11
CA MET A 97 2.01 -16.81 -1.38
C MET A 97 2.00 -15.28 -1.60
N ASN A 98 1.18 -14.55 -0.82
CA ASN A 98 0.93 -13.12 -1.08
C ASN A 98 1.69 -12.18 -0.13
N THR A 99 2.59 -12.71 0.68
CA THR A 99 3.39 -11.95 1.64
C THR A 99 4.86 -12.23 1.48
N GLN A 100 5.67 -11.23 1.71
CA GLN A 100 7.13 -11.35 1.76
C GLN A 100 7.67 -10.63 3.00
N VAL A 101 8.82 -11.10 3.48
CA VAL A 101 9.53 -10.53 4.63
C VAL A 101 10.93 -10.13 4.16
N ASN A 102 11.43 -9.00 4.64
CA ASN A 102 12.78 -8.55 4.31
C ASN A 102 13.86 -9.45 4.95
N SER A 103 15.09 -9.34 4.48
CA SER A 103 16.22 -10.16 4.97
C SER A 103 16.53 -9.95 6.44
N ALA A 104 16.20 -8.80 7.01
CA ALA A 104 16.36 -8.51 8.44
C ALA A 104 15.26 -9.14 9.32
N GLY A 105 14.16 -9.61 8.72
CA GLY A 105 13.03 -10.19 9.43
C GLY A 105 12.20 -9.20 10.24
N ASN A 106 12.35 -7.91 10.01
CA ASN A 106 11.65 -6.88 10.77
C ASN A 106 10.56 -6.14 9.98
N GLN A 107 10.44 -6.41 8.68
CA GLN A 107 9.40 -5.84 7.84
C GLN A 107 8.69 -6.93 7.03
N GLY A 108 7.38 -6.80 6.93
CA GLY A 108 6.52 -7.62 6.08
C GLY A 108 5.70 -6.75 5.14
N THR A 109 5.49 -7.21 3.91
CA THR A 109 4.66 -6.53 2.93
C THR A 109 3.98 -7.55 2.01
N HIS A 110 2.98 -7.09 1.25
CA HIS A 110 2.36 -7.91 0.21
C HIS A 110 3.35 -8.17 -0.93
N GLN A 111 3.21 -9.32 -1.57
CA GLN A 111 3.96 -9.67 -2.78
C GLN A 111 3.12 -9.40 -4.03
N PHE A 112 1.81 -9.67 -3.94
CA PHE A 112 0.82 -9.33 -4.96
C PHE A 112 -0.34 -8.64 -4.27
N PRO A 113 -0.90 -7.54 -4.82
CA PRO A 113 -2.08 -6.91 -4.24
C PRO A 113 -3.30 -7.80 -4.44
N ASP A 114 -4.07 -7.96 -3.40
CA ASP A 114 -5.35 -8.67 -3.42
C ASP A 114 -6.48 -7.76 -3.90
#